data_ffc38f243a8972dba0665098470387d7
#
_entry.id   ffc38f243a8972dba0665098470387d7
#
_cell.length_a   1.000
_cell.length_b   1.000
_cell.length_c   1.000
_cell.angle_alpha   90.00
_cell.angle_beta   90.00
_cell.angle_gamma   90.00
#
_symmetry.space_group_name_H-M   'P 1'
#
loop_
_entity.id
_entity.type
_entity.pdbx_description
1 polymer ?
#
loop_
_entity_poly.entity_id
_entity_poly.type
_entity_poly.pdbx_seq_one_letter_code
_entity_poly.pdbx_strand_id
1 'polypeptide(L)'
;MAIMRSVSSGHRHGSLAARLAAAVAAVALVAGCSSGPGSAAPGAFAAPPVPMAEPGAVSEGDLYMVVWDGYAESQWVVPFERQSGCTVHADSAGSSDEMVADVKSGRYDVVSASGDASLRLIASGDVAPVDVSKVPSYPQIYPDLTNQSWNSVNGVPYGIPQGRGANVLIYNSAKVKTPPTSLAAVFDPDPSVAGHVSVYDSPITIGDAALYLMQSQPALGIKDPYSLDKAQFDAAVAVLTKQRAAVADYWPNTAAQQAGFTKGADTIGTGWQVVVNGLQGAGHKDIATATPSGGTTGWSDTWMVSSTAKDLTCAYKWLAYVSTPTVNAETAQYVGEAPANAQACAKAAVGFCAAYHADDKAYWRNVHYWTTPTAHCLDDSGRDCVPYSQWVAAWNRIKQQ
;
A
#
# COMPACT_ATOMS: atom_id res chain seq x y z
N MET A 1 -64.72 35.91 10.75
CA MET A 1 -65.39 35.75 12.02
C MET A 1 -64.33 35.83 13.09
N ALA A 2 -63.84 37.04 13.53
CA ALA A 2 -64.46 37.83 14.61
C ALA A 2 -64.47 36.95 15.90
N ILE A 3 -63.84 37.31 16.98
CA ILE A 3 -63.89 38.46 17.89
C ILE A 3 -62.77 38.23 18.93
N MET A 4 -61.78 39.01 19.20
CA MET A 4 -61.75 40.28 19.99
C MET A 4 -62.17 40.20 21.47
N ARG A 5 -61.29 40.74 22.28
CA ARG A 5 -61.37 41.54 23.51
C ARG A 5 -60.83 40.84 24.76
N SER A 6 -60.25 41.48 25.76
CA SER A 6 -59.82 42.89 26.03
C SER A 6 -59.39 42.91 27.50
N VAL A 7 -58.28 43.60 27.80
CA VAL A 7 -58.04 44.63 28.81
C VAL A 7 -58.38 44.36 30.28
N SER A 8 -57.44 44.65 31.19
CA SER A 8 -57.47 45.64 32.29
C SER A 8 -56.30 45.41 33.26
N SER A 9 -55.33 46.24 33.35
CA SER A 9 -54.99 47.41 34.20
C SER A 9 -55.20 47.25 35.71
N GLY A 10 -54.17 47.52 36.46
CA GLY A 10 -54.19 47.75 37.90
C GLY A 10 -52.85 48.20 38.47
N HIS A 11 -52.68 49.48 38.64
CA HIS A 11 -51.61 50.15 39.38
C HIS A 11 -51.70 49.92 40.88
N ARG A 12 -50.60 49.89 41.64
CA ARG A 12 -50.25 50.81 42.73
C ARG A 12 -48.90 50.49 43.43
N HIS A 13 -48.12 51.53 43.43
CA HIS A 13 -47.19 52.16 44.38
C HIS A 13 -46.73 51.38 45.65
N GLY A 14 -45.42 51.48 45.90
CA GLY A 14 -44.93 51.70 47.24
C GLY A 14 -43.53 51.29 47.60
N SER A 15 -42.72 52.32 47.73
CA SER A 15 -41.66 52.61 48.70
C SER A 15 -40.23 51.97 48.55
N LEU A 16 -39.33 52.96 48.55
CA LEU A 16 -37.87 52.87 48.73
C LEU A 16 -37.44 52.08 49.97
N ALA A 17 -36.46 51.26 49.84
CA ALA A 17 -35.42 51.05 50.89
C ALA A 17 -34.07 50.73 50.22
N ALA A 18 -33.17 51.66 50.34
CA ALA A 18 -31.75 51.47 49.94
C ALA A 18 -31.07 50.50 50.89
N ARG A 19 -30.39 49.48 50.35
CA ARG A 19 -29.30 48.82 51.03
C ARG A 19 -28.18 48.57 50.09
N LEU A 20 -27.00 49.15 50.38
CA LEU A 20 -25.72 48.83 49.79
C LEU A 20 -25.43 47.31 49.94
N ALA A 21 -25.07 46.65 48.86
CA ALA A 21 -24.38 45.38 48.92
C ALA A 21 -23.25 45.40 47.90
N ALA A 22 -22.08 45.05 48.34
CA ALA A 22 -20.81 45.11 47.67
C ALA A 22 -20.77 44.24 46.40
N ALA A 23 -20.27 44.79 45.32
CA ALA A 23 -19.94 44.05 44.09
C ALA A 23 -18.68 43.22 44.35
N VAL A 24 -18.83 41.90 44.46
CA VAL A 24 -17.73 40.95 44.32
C VAL A 24 -17.63 40.63 42.83
N ALA A 25 -16.61 41.16 42.18
CA ALA A 25 -16.27 40.81 40.81
C ALA A 25 -15.68 39.38 40.82
N ALA A 26 -16.46 38.40 40.42
CA ALA A 26 -15.98 37.07 40.06
C ALA A 26 -15.32 37.16 38.71
N VAL A 27 -13.98 37.20 38.68
CA VAL A 27 -13.18 36.97 37.48
C VAL A 27 -13.29 35.49 37.16
N ALA A 28 -14.13 35.13 36.19
CA ALA A 28 -14.13 33.82 35.58
C ALA A 28 -12.85 33.68 34.75
N LEU A 29 -11.84 33.00 35.29
CA LEU A 29 -10.73 32.48 34.53
C LEU A 29 -11.30 31.43 33.56
N VAL A 30 -11.53 31.80 32.32
CA VAL A 30 -11.68 30.85 31.21
C VAL A 30 -10.30 30.25 31.00
N ALA A 31 -10.09 29.08 31.61
CA ALA A 31 -8.97 28.22 31.24
C ALA A 31 -9.25 27.75 29.81
N GLY A 32 -8.69 28.45 28.82
CA GLY A 32 -8.58 28.00 27.47
C GLY A 32 -7.71 26.76 27.47
N CYS A 33 -8.33 25.57 27.35
CA CYS A 33 -7.60 24.40 26.93
C CYS A 33 -7.09 24.66 25.51
N SER A 34 -5.86 25.18 25.39
CA SER A 34 -5.10 25.03 24.17
C SER A 34 -4.82 23.55 24.07
N SER A 35 -5.53 22.87 23.16
CA SER A 35 -5.12 21.56 22.66
C SER A 35 -3.77 21.75 21.95
N GLY A 36 -2.69 21.66 22.72
CA GLY A 36 -1.36 21.46 22.18
C GLY A 36 -1.37 20.19 21.34
N PRO A 37 -0.47 20.05 20.36
CA PRO A 37 -0.35 18.81 19.59
C PRO A 37 -0.24 17.66 20.59
N GLY A 38 -1.22 16.75 20.56
CA GLY A 38 -1.26 15.60 21.43
C GLY A 38 0.07 14.87 21.29
N SER A 39 0.78 14.64 22.40
CA SER A 39 1.94 13.79 22.41
C SER A 39 1.48 12.42 21.91
N ALA A 40 1.98 12.02 20.73
CA ALA A 40 1.77 10.68 20.21
C ALA A 40 2.23 9.67 21.29
N ALA A 41 1.49 8.59 21.46
CA ALA A 41 1.87 7.51 22.34
C ALA A 41 3.30 7.04 21.99
N PRO A 42 4.15 6.66 22.96
CA PRO A 42 5.47 6.14 22.66
C PRO A 42 5.37 4.95 21.71
N GLY A 43 5.95 5.06 20.50
CA GLY A 43 5.91 4.04 19.47
C GLY A 43 4.95 4.30 18.31
N ALA A 44 4.06 5.29 18.38
CA ALA A 44 3.20 5.65 17.25
C ALA A 44 4.04 6.23 16.10
N PHE A 45 3.76 5.75 14.89
CA PHE A 45 4.35 6.30 13.67
C PHE A 45 3.91 7.77 13.53
N ALA A 46 4.88 8.67 13.40
CA ALA A 46 4.63 10.09 13.23
C ALA A 46 5.07 10.55 11.83
N ALA A 47 4.14 11.10 11.05
CA ALA A 47 4.48 11.79 9.81
C ALA A 47 4.99 13.20 10.12
N PRO A 48 6.01 13.70 9.40
CA PRO A 48 6.43 15.10 9.49
C PRO A 48 5.29 16.02 9.01
N PRO A 49 5.27 17.30 9.42
CA PRO A 49 4.26 18.25 9.01
C PRO A 49 4.48 18.71 7.56
N VAL A 50 4.07 17.90 6.60
CA VAL A 50 4.07 18.24 5.17
C VAL A 50 2.71 18.87 4.85
N PRO A 51 2.66 20.03 4.16
CA PRO A 51 1.41 20.62 3.69
C PRO A 51 0.65 19.64 2.79
N MET A 52 -0.70 19.69 2.86
CA MET A 52 -1.54 18.93 1.94
C MET A 52 -1.28 19.39 0.50
N ALA A 53 -1.18 18.43 -0.42
CA ALA A 53 -1.09 18.73 -1.83
C ALA A 53 -2.41 19.36 -2.32
N GLU A 54 -2.35 20.55 -2.89
CA GLU A 54 -3.52 21.29 -3.39
C GLU A 54 -3.34 21.57 -4.88
N PRO A 55 -4.31 21.21 -5.74
CA PRO A 55 -4.21 21.50 -7.17
C PRO A 55 -4.20 23.01 -7.42
N GLY A 56 -3.32 23.46 -8.32
CA GLY A 56 -3.29 24.83 -8.80
C GLY A 56 -4.49 25.19 -9.68
N ALA A 57 -4.64 26.47 -9.98
CA ALA A 57 -5.69 26.96 -10.88
C ALA A 57 -5.37 26.65 -12.36
N VAL A 58 -4.09 26.47 -12.71
CA VAL A 58 -3.60 26.25 -14.07
C VAL A 58 -2.69 25.03 -14.04
N SER A 59 -2.80 24.18 -15.05
CA SER A 59 -1.88 23.04 -15.27
C SER A 59 -0.59 23.57 -15.90
N GLU A 60 0.55 23.08 -15.40
CA GLU A 60 1.87 23.35 -16.00
C GLU A 60 2.15 22.45 -17.20
N GLY A 61 1.36 21.40 -17.38
CA GLY A 61 1.30 20.59 -18.60
C GLY A 61 2.03 19.26 -18.53
N ASP A 62 3.13 19.15 -17.80
CA ASP A 62 3.95 17.94 -17.71
C ASP A 62 3.70 17.21 -16.37
N LEU A 63 3.44 15.90 -16.42
CA LEU A 63 3.26 15.03 -15.27
C LEU A 63 4.35 13.97 -15.26
N TYR A 64 5.28 14.07 -14.33
CA TYR A 64 6.34 13.08 -14.14
C TYR A 64 5.96 12.05 -13.10
N MET A 65 6.04 10.77 -13.46
CA MET A 65 5.64 9.69 -12.57
C MET A 65 6.70 8.61 -12.49
N VAL A 66 6.90 8.03 -11.30
CA VAL A 66 7.59 6.75 -11.14
C VAL A 66 6.57 5.69 -10.73
N VAL A 67 6.48 4.59 -11.48
CA VAL A 67 5.39 3.63 -11.39
C VAL A 67 5.89 2.19 -11.47
N TRP A 68 5.08 1.24 -11.02
CA TRP A 68 5.29 -0.16 -11.33
C TRP A 68 5.01 -0.45 -12.81
N ASP A 69 5.66 -1.48 -13.35
CA ASP A 69 5.39 -1.97 -14.71
C ASP A 69 3.90 -2.22 -14.91
N GLY A 70 3.35 -1.67 -15.99
CA GLY A 70 1.95 -1.84 -16.36
C GLY A 70 0.99 -0.81 -15.76
N TYR A 71 1.46 0.18 -14.98
CA TYR A 71 0.57 1.21 -14.40
C TYR A 71 0.44 2.47 -15.26
N ALA A 72 1.29 2.65 -16.28
CA ALA A 72 1.26 3.81 -17.18
C ALA A 72 1.34 3.40 -18.66
N GLU A 73 0.49 2.44 -19.06
CA GLU A 73 0.46 1.98 -20.44
C GLU A 73 -0.27 2.95 -21.38
N SER A 74 0.14 3.00 -22.63
CA SER A 74 -0.39 3.91 -23.64
C SER A 74 -1.91 3.83 -23.83
N GLN A 75 -2.50 2.67 -23.55
CA GLN A 75 -3.95 2.44 -23.73
C GLN A 75 -4.82 3.29 -22.78
N TRP A 76 -4.32 3.75 -21.63
CA TRP A 76 -5.00 4.72 -20.75
C TRP A 76 -4.25 6.04 -20.61
N VAL A 77 -2.94 6.08 -20.81
CA VAL A 77 -2.17 7.33 -20.81
C VAL A 77 -2.60 8.24 -21.94
N VAL A 78 -2.67 7.74 -23.19
CA VAL A 78 -3.05 8.58 -24.34
C VAL A 78 -4.46 9.17 -24.23
N PRO A 79 -5.51 8.42 -23.80
CA PRO A 79 -6.81 9.02 -23.50
C PRO A 79 -6.76 10.07 -22.39
N PHE A 80 -5.97 9.84 -21.33
CA PHE A 80 -5.78 10.82 -20.27
C PHE A 80 -5.18 12.13 -20.78
N GLU A 81 -4.09 12.07 -21.53
CA GLU A 81 -3.43 13.24 -22.11
C GLU A 81 -4.39 14.07 -22.97
N ARG A 82 -5.18 13.38 -23.82
CA ARG A 82 -6.17 14.05 -24.71
C ARG A 82 -7.26 14.78 -23.94
N GLN A 83 -7.74 14.23 -22.83
CA GLN A 83 -8.85 14.83 -22.07
C GLN A 83 -8.39 15.83 -21.02
N SER A 84 -7.19 15.66 -20.48
CA SER A 84 -6.66 16.49 -19.39
C SER A 84 -5.85 17.68 -19.88
N GLY A 85 -5.24 17.56 -21.07
CA GLY A 85 -4.22 18.49 -21.57
C GLY A 85 -2.86 18.37 -20.88
N CYS A 86 -2.65 17.31 -20.08
CA CYS A 86 -1.36 16.98 -19.47
C CYS A 86 -0.57 16.05 -20.38
N THR A 87 0.75 16.15 -20.34
CA THR A 87 1.68 15.21 -20.98
C THR A 87 2.28 14.31 -19.91
N VAL A 88 2.23 13.01 -20.08
CA VAL A 88 2.72 12.03 -19.09
C VAL A 88 4.12 11.56 -19.43
N HIS A 89 5.01 11.64 -18.45
CA HIS A 89 6.37 11.09 -18.48
C HIS A 89 6.47 10.07 -17.33
N ALA A 90 6.43 8.79 -17.68
CA ALA A 90 6.45 7.70 -16.71
C ALA A 90 7.72 6.87 -16.84
N ASP A 91 8.42 6.69 -15.72
CA ASP A 91 9.52 5.76 -15.58
C ASP A 91 9.06 4.57 -14.70
N SER A 92 9.45 3.35 -15.08
CA SER A 92 9.15 2.15 -14.29
C SER A 92 10.26 1.89 -13.28
N ALA A 93 9.86 1.57 -12.04
CA ALA A 93 10.76 1.06 -11.02
C ALA A 93 10.59 -0.45 -10.84
N GLY A 94 11.69 -1.18 -10.66
CA GLY A 94 11.69 -2.62 -10.45
C GLY A 94 11.55 -3.02 -8.98
N SER A 95 11.75 -2.07 -8.05
CA SER A 95 11.70 -2.32 -6.61
C SER A 95 11.23 -1.10 -5.83
N SER A 96 10.70 -1.35 -4.62
CA SER A 96 10.33 -0.30 -3.67
C SER A 96 11.53 0.58 -3.27
N ASP A 97 12.73 0.03 -3.22
CA ASP A 97 13.94 0.79 -2.89
C ASP A 97 14.33 1.76 -4.01
N GLU A 98 14.23 1.32 -5.27
CA GLU A 98 14.42 2.18 -6.45
C GLU A 98 13.37 3.29 -6.47
N MET A 99 12.10 2.95 -6.29
CA MET A 99 10.99 3.90 -6.25
C MET A 99 11.17 4.98 -5.18
N VAL A 100 11.59 4.60 -3.96
CA VAL A 100 11.89 5.56 -2.89
C VAL A 100 13.07 6.46 -3.25
N ALA A 101 14.12 5.92 -3.87
CA ALA A 101 15.26 6.71 -4.31
C ALA A 101 14.89 7.71 -5.42
N ASP A 102 14.04 7.28 -6.34
CA ASP A 102 13.54 8.12 -7.43
C ASP A 102 12.68 9.27 -6.94
N VAL A 103 11.73 9.03 -6.03
CA VAL A 103 10.93 10.11 -5.42
C VAL A 103 11.83 11.13 -4.71
N LYS A 104 12.83 10.66 -3.95
CA LYS A 104 13.80 11.53 -3.26
C LYS A 104 14.65 12.37 -4.20
N SER A 105 14.75 12.01 -5.47
CA SER A 105 15.44 12.85 -6.47
C SER A 105 14.74 14.20 -6.72
N GLY A 106 13.45 14.32 -6.36
CA GLY A 106 12.62 15.51 -6.59
C GLY A 106 12.22 15.70 -8.06
N ARG A 107 12.36 14.67 -8.90
CA ARG A 107 12.00 14.72 -10.33
C ARG A 107 10.55 14.39 -10.60
N TYR A 108 9.90 13.64 -9.72
CA TYR A 108 8.57 13.06 -9.94
C TYR A 108 7.49 13.78 -9.15
N ASP A 109 6.33 13.91 -9.76
CA ASP A 109 5.12 14.48 -9.18
C ASP A 109 4.27 13.41 -8.51
N VAL A 110 4.21 12.21 -9.10
CA VAL A 110 3.37 11.09 -8.64
C VAL A 110 4.18 9.80 -8.57
N VAL A 111 3.84 8.97 -7.61
CA VAL A 111 4.42 7.63 -7.42
C VAL A 111 3.31 6.62 -7.13
N SER A 112 3.44 5.39 -7.65
CA SER A 112 2.58 4.25 -7.30
C SER A 112 3.29 3.34 -6.29
N ALA A 113 3.24 3.68 -5.00
CA ALA A 113 4.04 3.02 -3.98
C ALA A 113 3.33 1.83 -3.33
N SER A 114 4.01 0.70 -3.19
CA SER A 114 3.59 -0.42 -2.35
C SER A 114 3.79 -0.11 -0.86
N GLY A 115 3.15 -0.86 0.03
CA GLY A 115 3.11 -0.57 1.46
C GLY A 115 4.48 -0.52 2.15
N ASP A 116 5.47 -1.24 1.66
CA ASP A 116 6.85 -1.20 2.17
C ASP A 116 7.63 0.04 1.72
N ALA A 117 7.19 0.74 0.66
CA ALA A 117 7.72 2.03 0.23
C ALA A 117 6.94 3.20 0.82
N SER A 118 5.61 3.13 0.84
CA SER A 118 4.73 4.24 1.16
C SER A 118 4.98 4.82 2.55
N LEU A 119 5.12 4.00 3.58
CA LEU A 119 5.43 4.48 4.93
C LEU A 119 6.81 5.14 5.03
N ARG A 120 7.79 4.67 4.27
CA ARG A 120 9.12 5.33 4.22
C ARG A 120 9.02 6.72 3.60
N LEU A 121 8.26 6.86 2.51
CA LEU A 121 8.02 8.14 1.84
C LEU A 121 7.24 9.11 2.75
N ILE A 122 6.23 8.61 3.48
CA ILE A 122 5.49 9.41 4.46
C ILE A 122 6.42 9.83 5.61
N ALA A 123 7.20 8.89 6.18
CA ALA A 123 8.08 9.14 7.31
C ALA A 123 9.19 10.14 7.00
N SER A 124 9.70 10.16 5.76
CA SER A 124 10.72 11.11 5.32
C SER A 124 10.15 12.44 4.85
N GLY A 125 8.81 12.56 4.69
CA GLY A 125 8.18 13.77 4.18
C GLY A 125 8.31 13.94 2.67
N ASP A 126 8.64 12.88 1.93
CA ASP A 126 8.83 12.91 0.48
C ASP A 126 7.49 12.89 -0.27
N VAL A 127 6.39 12.55 0.39
CA VAL A 127 5.03 12.62 -0.14
C VAL A 127 4.14 13.47 0.74
N ALA A 128 3.14 14.11 0.14
CA ALA A 128 2.19 14.99 0.80
C ALA A 128 0.86 14.28 1.09
N PRO A 129 0.13 14.70 2.15
CA PRO A 129 -1.27 14.34 2.32
C PRO A 129 -2.10 14.71 1.08
N VAL A 130 -3.11 13.90 0.76
CA VAL A 130 -3.97 14.09 -0.42
C VAL A 130 -5.39 14.44 0.01
N ASP A 131 -5.96 15.50 -0.58
CA ASP A 131 -7.38 15.83 -0.44
C ASP A 131 -8.23 14.86 -1.29
N VAL A 132 -8.69 13.80 -0.66
CA VAL A 132 -9.50 12.78 -1.32
C VAL A 132 -10.86 13.29 -1.82
N SER A 133 -11.31 14.47 -1.36
CA SER A 133 -12.54 15.10 -1.87
C SER A 133 -12.39 15.58 -3.32
N LYS A 134 -11.16 15.78 -3.78
CA LYS A 134 -10.83 16.12 -5.16
C LYS A 134 -10.80 14.91 -6.10
N VAL A 135 -10.99 13.68 -5.56
CA VAL A 135 -11.02 12.43 -6.32
C VAL A 135 -12.43 11.83 -6.29
N PRO A 136 -13.29 12.11 -7.29
CA PRO A 136 -14.72 11.76 -7.26
C PRO A 136 -14.99 10.25 -7.08
N SER A 137 -14.06 9.40 -7.51
CA SER A 137 -14.18 7.94 -7.39
C SER A 137 -13.72 7.40 -6.02
N TYR A 138 -13.11 8.22 -5.15
CA TYR A 138 -12.61 7.75 -3.85
C TYR A 138 -13.67 7.05 -2.98
N PRO A 139 -14.92 7.51 -2.89
CA PRO A 139 -15.97 6.82 -2.15
C PRO A 139 -16.35 5.44 -2.70
N GLN A 140 -15.88 5.10 -3.91
CA GLN A 140 -16.11 3.81 -4.56
C GLN A 140 -14.98 2.81 -4.29
N ILE A 141 -13.88 3.24 -3.66
CA ILE A 141 -12.77 2.37 -3.26
C ILE A 141 -13.26 1.44 -2.15
N TYR A 142 -12.84 0.18 -2.18
CA TYR A 142 -13.14 -0.77 -1.11
C TYR A 142 -12.70 -0.22 0.24
N PRO A 143 -13.59 -0.22 1.27
CA PRO A 143 -13.27 0.36 2.59
C PRO A 143 -12.07 -0.28 3.29
N ASP A 144 -11.78 -1.54 2.97
CA ASP A 144 -10.63 -2.28 3.48
C ASP A 144 -9.32 -1.98 2.75
N LEU A 145 -9.32 -1.02 1.83
CA LEU A 145 -8.12 -0.45 1.20
C LEU A 145 -7.89 1.02 1.56
N THR A 146 -8.91 1.71 2.06
CA THR A 146 -8.78 3.10 2.50
C THR A 146 -8.34 3.17 3.97
N ASN A 147 -7.63 4.22 4.36
CA ASN A 147 -7.18 4.47 5.73
C ASN A 147 -6.40 3.29 6.37
N GLN A 148 -5.62 2.59 5.58
CA GLN A 148 -4.78 1.52 6.04
C GLN A 148 -3.43 2.04 6.56
N SER A 149 -2.74 1.27 7.41
CA SER A 149 -1.45 1.66 7.99
C SER A 149 -0.37 1.96 6.94
N TRP A 150 -0.49 1.43 5.74
CA TRP A 150 0.45 1.68 4.65
C TRP A 150 0.11 2.87 3.76
N ASN A 151 -1.07 3.49 3.87
CA ASN A 151 -1.45 4.64 3.04
C ASN A 151 -2.05 5.81 3.82
N SER A 152 -2.05 5.74 5.15
CA SER A 152 -2.72 6.71 6.01
C SER A 152 -2.01 6.82 7.35
N VAL A 153 -1.89 8.01 7.88
CA VAL A 153 -1.32 8.25 9.21
C VAL A 153 -2.29 9.11 10.01
N ASN A 154 -2.71 8.65 11.19
CA ASN A 154 -3.68 9.33 12.05
C ASN A 154 -4.98 9.71 11.32
N GLY A 155 -5.45 8.87 10.41
CA GLY A 155 -6.65 9.10 9.61
C GLY A 155 -6.48 10.10 8.46
N VAL A 156 -5.27 10.58 8.21
CA VAL A 156 -4.95 11.46 7.09
C VAL A 156 -4.48 10.62 5.90
N PRO A 157 -5.18 10.64 4.75
CA PRO A 157 -4.78 9.92 3.55
C PRO A 157 -3.53 10.54 2.90
N TYR A 158 -2.63 9.69 2.43
CA TYR A 158 -1.44 10.08 1.66
C TYR A 158 -1.49 9.60 0.21
N GLY A 159 -2.62 9.06 -0.23
CA GLY A 159 -2.81 8.64 -1.61
C GLY A 159 -4.11 7.90 -1.86
N ILE A 160 -4.25 7.42 -3.09
CA ILE A 160 -5.43 6.72 -3.60
C ILE A 160 -5.04 5.28 -3.91
N PRO A 161 -5.68 4.27 -3.31
CA PRO A 161 -5.42 2.86 -3.64
C PRO A 161 -5.65 2.54 -5.11
N GLN A 162 -4.70 1.83 -5.73
CA GLN A 162 -4.78 1.37 -7.11
C GLN A 162 -5.45 0.01 -7.21
N GLY A 163 -5.01 -0.93 -6.38
CA GLY A 163 -5.43 -2.30 -6.38
C GLY A 163 -4.75 -3.09 -5.27
N ARG A 164 -4.92 -4.40 -5.32
CA ARG A 164 -4.23 -5.34 -4.42
C ARG A 164 -3.93 -6.65 -5.12
N GLY A 165 -2.79 -7.23 -4.79
CA GLY A 165 -2.38 -8.53 -5.28
C GLY A 165 -1.81 -9.42 -4.17
N ALA A 166 -1.88 -10.72 -4.39
CA ALA A 166 -1.20 -11.69 -3.57
C ALA A 166 0.08 -12.15 -4.28
N ASN A 167 1.16 -12.34 -3.52
CA ASN A 167 2.30 -13.08 -4.01
C ASN A 167 1.90 -14.53 -4.21
N VAL A 168 2.15 -15.06 -5.39
CA VAL A 168 1.78 -16.43 -5.75
C VAL A 168 3.01 -17.32 -5.86
N LEU A 169 2.82 -18.61 -5.69
CA LEU A 169 3.82 -19.57 -6.11
C LEU A 169 3.73 -19.73 -7.64
N ILE A 170 4.81 -19.48 -8.34
CA ILE A 170 4.93 -19.69 -9.78
C ILE A 170 5.71 -20.99 -9.98
N TYR A 171 5.24 -21.88 -10.85
CA TYR A 171 5.93 -23.12 -11.11
C TYR A 171 5.75 -23.63 -12.54
N ASN A 172 6.72 -24.37 -13.03
CA ASN A 172 6.62 -25.08 -14.30
C ASN A 172 5.92 -26.44 -14.08
N SER A 173 4.68 -26.59 -14.54
CA SER A 173 3.85 -27.79 -14.38
C SER A 173 4.36 -29.00 -15.19
N ALA A 174 5.24 -28.77 -16.17
CA ALA A 174 5.91 -29.86 -16.87
C ALA A 174 7.02 -30.50 -16.02
N LYS A 175 7.58 -29.77 -15.04
CA LYS A 175 8.63 -30.24 -14.12
C LYS A 175 8.06 -30.58 -12.75
N VAL A 176 7.25 -29.70 -12.15
CA VAL A 176 6.60 -29.88 -10.86
C VAL A 176 5.18 -30.41 -11.09
N LYS A 177 5.02 -31.74 -11.02
CA LYS A 177 3.76 -32.42 -11.41
C LYS A 177 2.62 -32.21 -10.43
N THR A 178 2.92 -32.03 -9.14
CA THR A 178 1.93 -31.72 -8.12
C THR A 178 1.98 -30.24 -7.82
N PRO A 179 0.89 -29.47 -8.01
CA PRO A 179 0.85 -28.07 -7.67
C PRO A 179 1.31 -27.82 -6.22
N PRO A 180 2.23 -26.88 -5.99
CA PRO A 180 2.68 -26.57 -4.63
C PRO A 180 1.56 -25.96 -3.81
N THR A 181 1.41 -26.37 -2.55
CA THR A 181 0.34 -25.91 -1.66
C THR A 181 0.85 -25.13 -0.45
N SER A 182 2.16 -24.98 -0.31
CA SER A 182 2.80 -24.35 0.84
C SER A 182 4.03 -23.55 0.41
N LEU A 183 4.35 -22.51 1.16
CA LEU A 183 5.59 -21.74 1.04
C LEU A 183 6.86 -22.60 1.25
N ALA A 184 6.74 -23.80 1.87
CA ALA A 184 7.83 -24.76 1.97
C ALA A 184 8.43 -25.11 0.58
N ALA A 185 7.61 -25.10 -0.48
CA ALA A 185 8.08 -25.36 -1.84
C ALA A 185 9.17 -24.39 -2.32
N VAL A 186 9.29 -23.23 -1.68
CA VAL A 186 10.30 -22.21 -2.00
C VAL A 186 11.33 -22.05 -0.87
N PHE A 187 10.91 -22.13 0.42
CA PHE A 187 11.80 -21.86 1.55
C PHE A 187 12.48 -23.11 2.15
N ASP A 188 11.97 -24.29 1.86
CA ASP A 188 12.59 -25.61 2.17
C ASP A 188 12.32 -26.57 1.00
N PRO A 189 12.79 -26.24 -0.22
CA PRO A 189 12.41 -26.91 -1.45
C PRO A 189 12.89 -28.33 -1.50
N ASP A 190 12.16 -29.17 -2.27
CA ASP A 190 12.59 -30.52 -2.61
C ASP A 190 13.95 -30.47 -3.35
N PRO A 191 14.86 -31.40 -3.07
CA PRO A 191 16.16 -31.46 -3.75
C PRO A 191 16.08 -31.52 -5.29
N SER A 192 14.96 -31.99 -5.85
CA SER A 192 14.79 -32.08 -7.32
C SER A 192 14.66 -30.71 -8.00
N VAL A 193 14.36 -29.64 -7.23
CA VAL A 193 14.30 -28.25 -7.73
C VAL A 193 15.43 -27.38 -7.18
N ALA A 194 16.40 -27.97 -6.46
CA ALA A 194 17.56 -27.24 -5.96
C ALA A 194 18.38 -26.62 -7.12
N GLY A 195 18.76 -25.34 -6.95
CA GLY A 195 19.41 -24.56 -8.00
C GLY A 195 18.45 -24.03 -9.09
N HIS A 196 17.11 -24.15 -8.86
CA HIS A 196 16.08 -23.71 -9.79
C HIS A 196 14.95 -22.92 -9.11
N VAL A 197 15.18 -22.40 -7.90
CA VAL A 197 14.24 -21.56 -7.17
C VAL A 197 14.45 -20.11 -7.54
N SER A 198 13.37 -19.41 -7.89
CA SER A 198 13.34 -17.99 -8.26
C SER A 198 12.77 -17.14 -7.10
N VAL A 199 13.50 -16.12 -6.69
CA VAL A 199 13.16 -15.30 -5.51
C VAL A 199 13.24 -13.81 -5.85
N TYR A 200 12.30 -13.00 -5.33
CA TYR A 200 12.31 -11.55 -5.52
C TYR A 200 13.51 -10.89 -4.86
N ASP A 201 14.26 -10.07 -5.62
CA ASP A 201 15.44 -9.33 -5.13
C ASP A 201 15.03 -8.11 -4.29
N SER A 202 14.45 -8.36 -3.14
CA SER A 202 14.06 -7.30 -2.21
C SER A 202 14.19 -7.75 -0.76
N PRO A 203 14.63 -6.87 0.15
CA PRO A 203 14.64 -7.13 1.60
C PRO A 203 13.28 -7.57 2.15
N ILE A 204 12.18 -7.17 1.49
CA ILE A 204 10.81 -7.53 1.92
C ILE A 204 10.55 -9.04 1.88
N THR A 205 11.32 -9.79 1.11
CA THR A 205 11.32 -11.27 1.04
C THR A 205 11.61 -11.93 2.40
N ILE A 206 12.25 -11.21 3.33
CA ILE A 206 12.40 -11.68 4.72
C ILE A 206 11.03 -11.88 5.38
N GLY A 207 10.03 -11.06 5.02
CA GLY A 207 8.64 -11.24 5.45
C GLY A 207 8.01 -12.52 4.91
N ASP A 208 8.31 -12.91 3.66
CA ASP A 208 7.84 -14.18 3.10
C ASP A 208 8.40 -15.38 3.88
N ALA A 209 9.70 -15.33 4.23
CA ALA A 209 10.33 -16.33 5.09
C ALA A 209 9.74 -16.34 6.51
N ALA A 210 9.41 -15.17 7.06
CA ALA A 210 8.73 -15.06 8.34
C ALA A 210 7.33 -15.68 8.30
N LEU A 211 6.56 -15.47 7.22
CA LEU A 211 5.26 -16.11 7.03
C LEU A 211 5.39 -17.64 6.91
N TYR A 212 6.42 -18.13 6.22
CA TYR A 212 6.74 -19.56 6.21
C TYR A 212 6.98 -20.08 7.65
N LEU A 213 7.73 -19.34 8.48
CA LEU A 213 7.98 -19.70 9.87
C LEU A 213 6.72 -19.63 10.74
N MET A 214 5.81 -18.70 10.50
CA MET A 214 4.50 -18.67 11.19
C MET A 214 3.76 -19.99 11.02
N GLN A 215 3.88 -20.61 9.86
CA GLN A 215 3.20 -21.88 9.53
C GLN A 215 3.99 -23.11 10.02
N SER A 216 5.29 -23.12 9.83
CA SER A 216 6.16 -24.29 10.10
C SER A 216 6.71 -24.34 11.53
N GLN A 217 6.84 -23.18 12.20
CA GLN A 217 7.39 -23.04 13.55
C GLN A 217 6.55 -22.08 14.42
N PRO A 218 5.26 -22.41 14.70
CA PRO A 218 4.35 -21.49 15.40
C PRO A 218 4.82 -21.13 16.83
N ALA A 219 5.73 -21.90 17.41
CA ALA A 219 6.33 -21.60 18.71
C ALA A 219 7.16 -20.31 18.71
N LEU A 220 7.59 -19.79 17.56
CA LEU A 220 8.25 -18.49 17.44
C LEU A 220 7.29 -17.32 17.76
N GLY A 221 5.97 -17.56 17.77
CA GLY A 221 4.99 -16.54 18.13
C GLY A 221 4.89 -15.35 17.19
N ILE A 222 5.37 -15.46 15.94
CA ILE A 222 5.24 -14.41 14.92
C ILE A 222 3.75 -14.16 14.67
N LYS A 223 3.31 -12.90 14.72
CA LYS A 223 1.92 -12.49 14.47
C LYS A 223 1.77 -11.74 13.16
N ASP A 224 2.79 -10.96 12.80
CA ASP A 224 2.88 -10.18 11.58
C ASP A 224 4.26 -10.40 10.99
N PRO A 225 4.37 -10.82 9.70
CA PRO A 225 5.65 -11.10 9.05
C PRO A 225 6.52 -9.86 8.86
N TYR A 226 5.97 -8.64 9.05
CA TYR A 226 6.68 -7.37 8.93
C TYR A 226 6.97 -6.69 10.28
N SER A 227 6.52 -7.29 11.38
CA SER A 227 6.73 -6.81 12.76
C SER A 227 7.50 -7.86 13.58
N LEU A 228 8.77 -8.04 13.23
CA LEU A 228 9.63 -9.09 13.81
C LEU A 228 10.52 -8.54 14.92
N ASP A 229 10.50 -9.18 16.09
CA ASP A 229 11.56 -8.98 17.05
C ASP A 229 12.89 -9.60 16.58
N LYS A 230 13.97 -9.37 17.33
CA LYS A 230 15.31 -9.82 16.91
C LYS A 230 15.40 -11.33 16.71
N ALA A 231 14.77 -12.12 17.57
CA ALA A 231 14.85 -13.59 17.48
C ALA A 231 14.05 -14.12 16.28
N GLN A 232 12.87 -13.56 16.04
CA GLN A 232 12.02 -13.87 14.90
C GLN A 232 12.69 -13.48 13.58
N PHE A 233 13.30 -12.28 13.53
CA PHE A 233 14.06 -11.81 12.39
C PHE A 233 15.25 -12.70 12.07
N ASP A 234 16.05 -13.05 13.09
CA ASP A 234 17.22 -13.93 12.90
C ASP A 234 16.80 -15.32 12.39
N ALA A 235 15.67 -15.84 12.85
CA ALA A 235 15.13 -17.10 12.35
C ALA A 235 14.73 -17.00 10.86
N ALA A 236 14.07 -15.89 10.44
CA ALA A 236 13.74 -15.67 9.04
C ALA A 236 14.97 -15.52 8.14
N VAL A 237 15.98 -14.80 8.60
CA VAL A 237 17.28 -14.67 7.93
C VAL A 237 17.98 -16.03 7.80
N ALA A 238 17.92 -16.89 8.82
CA ALA A 238 18.49 -18.21 8.77
C ALA A 238 17.81 -19.12 7.73
N VAL A 239 16.48 -19.02 7.57
CA VAL A 239 15.73 -19.71 6.50
C VAL A 239 16.28 -19.31 5.12
N LEU A 240 16.39 -18.01 4.87
CA LEU A 240 16.87 -17.49 3.58
C LEU A 240 18.34 -17.83 3.31
N THR A 241 19.17 -17.81 4.34
CA THR A 241 20.56 -18.23 4.27
C THR A 241 20.67 -19.71 3.84
N LYS A 242 19.83 -20.58 4.42
CA LYS A 242 19.75 -22.00 4.01
C LYS A 242 19.20 -22.13 2.59
N GLN A 243 18.16 -21.39 2.25
CA GLN A 243 17.52 -21.41 0.93
C GLN A 243 18.49 -21.00 -0.19
N ARG A 244 19.47 -20.14 0.09
CA ARG A 244 20.38 -19.57 -0.91
C ARG A 244 21.00 -20.63 -1.83
N ALA A 245 21.32 -21.81 -1.30
CA ALA A 245 21.87 -22.91 -2.09
C ALA A 245 20.90 -23.48 -3.14
N ALA A 246 19.61 -23.27 -2.97
CA ALA A 246 18.57 -23.72 -3.91
C ALA A 246 18.15 -22.62 -4.91
N VAL A 247 18.56 -21.37 -4.68
CA VAL A 247 18.17 -20.22 -5.51
C VAL A 247 19.00 -20.20 -6.80
N ALA A 248 18.30 -20.18 -7.94
CA ALA A 248 18.91 -19.96 -9.25
C ALA A 248 19.20 -18.49 -9.47
N ASP A 249 18.20 -17.64 -9.17
CA ASP A 249 18.27 -16.21 -9.45
C ASP A 249 17.46 -15.40 -8.42
N TYR A 250 17.96 -14.21 -8.10
CA TYR A 250 17.23 -13.15 -7.43
C TYR A 250 16.77 -12.16 -8.49
N TRP A 251 15.49 -12.21 -8.85
CA TRP A 251 14.95 -11.40 -9.93
C TRP A 251 14.64 -9.97 -9.47
N PRO A 252 15.23 -8.94 -10.15
CA PRO A 252 15.03 -7.53 -9.77
C PRO A 252 13.78 -6.91 -10.38
N ASN A 253 13.15 -7.54 -11.39
CA ASN A 253 11.96 -7.06 -12.08
C ASN A 253 11.24 -8.20 -12.80
N THR A 254 10.02 -7.94 -13.28
CA THR A 254 9.16 -8.92 -13.96
C THR A 254 9.80 -9.53 -15.19
N ALA A 255 10.52 -8.74 -16.00
CA ALA A 255 11.17 -9.20 -17.22
C ALA A 255 12.31 -10.22 -16.92
N ALA A 256 13.06 -9.99 -15.84
CA ALA A 256 14.11 -10.91 -15.40
C ALA A 256 13.51 -12.26 -14.98
N GLN A 257 12.44 -12.27 -14.18
CA GLN A 257 11.77 -13.50 -13.78
C GLN A 257 11.17 -14.25 -14.98
N GLN A 258 10.52 -13.54 -15.91
CA GLN A 258 10.01 -14.14 -17.15
C GLN A 258 11.15 -14.80 -17.95
N ALA A 259 12.30 -14.13 -18.04
CA ALA A 259 13.47 -14.68 -18.73
C ALA A 259 14.02 -15.94 -18.04
N GLY A 260 14.03 -16.00 -16.71
CA GLY A 260 14.46 -17.16 -15.93
C GLY A 260 13.61 -18.40 -16.24
N PHE A 261 12.28 -18.26 -16.19
CA PHE A 261 11.34 -19.34 -16.56
C PHE A 261 11.43 -19.71 -18.04
N THR A 262 11.52 -18.75 -18.95
CA THR A 262 11.64 -18.98 -20.40
C THR A 262 12.89 -19.79 -20.75
N LYS A 263 14.02 -19.46 -20.13
CA LYS A 263 15.30 -20.18 -20.34
C LYS A 263 15.36 -21.51 -19.59
N GLY A 264 14.39 -21.82 -18.73
CA GLY A 264 14.36 -23.03 -17.92
C GLY A 264 15.36 -23.03 -16.76
N ALA A 265 15.96 -21.88 -16.43
CA ALA A 265 16.76 -21.66 -15.23
C ALA A 265 15.89 -21.78 -13.98
N ASP A 266 14.71 -21.19 -14.02
CA ASP A 266 13.72 -21.25 -12.95
C ASP A 266 12.74 -22.41 -13.16
N THR A 267 12.36 -23.02 -12.07
CA THR A 267 11.37 -24.11 -12.05
C THR A 267 10.22 -23.79 -11.10
N ILE A 268 10.50 -23.12 -9.99
CA ILE A 268 9.55 -22.72 -8.96
C ILE A 268 10.03 -21.44 -8.30
N GLY A 269 9.11 -20.63 -7.79
CA GLY A 269 9.45 -19.40 -7.05
C GLY A 269 8.23 -18.71 -6.49
N THR A 270 8.47 -17.57 -5.83
CA THR A 270 7.44 -16.59 -5.53
C THR A 270 7.42 -15.51 -6.60
N GLY A 271 6.27 -14.94 -6.89
CA GLY A 271 6.17 -13.87 -7.89
C GLY A 271 4.77 -13.31 -8.01
N TRP A 272 4.53 -12.57 -9.07
CA TRP A 272 3.27 -11.87 -9.31
C TRP A 272 2.52 -12.45 -10.50
N GLN A 273 1.20 -12.31 -10.49
CA GLN A 273 0.36 -12.86 -11.55
C GLN A 273 0.71 -12.28 -12.94
N VAL A 274 1.13 -11.02 -13.02
CA VAL A 274 1.56 -10.39 -14.29
C VAL A 274 2.69 -11.14 -14.98
N VAL A 275 3.62 -11.72 -14.22
CA VAL A 275 4.71 -12.55 -14.77
C VAL A 275 4.15 -13.75 -15.51
N VAL A 276 3.21 -14.46 -14.89
CA VAL A 276 2.57 -15.64 -15.47
C VAL A 276 1.69 -15.26 -16.66
N ASN A 277 0.95 -14.17 -16.57
CA ASN A 277 0.15 -13.67 -17.68
C ASN A 277 1.03 -13.40 -18.91
N GLY A 278 2.18 -12.74 -18.72
CA GLY A 278 3.14 -12.49 -19.79
C GLY A 278 3.71 -13.77 -20.39
N LEU A 279 4.16 -14.72 -19.54
CA LEU A 279 4.68 -16.00 -19.99
C LEU A 279 3.64 -16.82 -20.77
N GLN A 280 2.42 -16.92 -20.26
CA GLN A 280 1.34 -17.64 -20.94
C GLN A 280 0.92 -16.94 -22.23
N GLY A 281 0.94 -15.60 -22.27
CA GLY A 281 0.75 -14.82 -23.48
C GLY A 281 1.80 -15.10 -24.56
N ALA A 282 3.06 -15.30 -24.12
CA ALA A 282 4.19 -15.67 -24.98
C ALA A 282 4.20 -17.16 -25.39
N GLY A 283 3.24 -17.97 -24.92
CA GLY A 283 3.09 -19.37 -25.31
C GLY A 283 3.60 -20.41 -24.28
N HIS A 284 4.17 -19.98 -23.15
CA HIS A 284 4.62 -20.86 -22.05
C HIS A 284 3.44 -21.33 -21.19
N LYS A 285 2.57 -22.18 -21.74
CA LYS A 285 1.34 -22.67 -21.10
C LYS A 285 1.60 -23.63 -19.92
N ASP A 286 2.80 -24.12 -19.80
CA ASP A 286 3.30 -24.97 -18.71
C ASP A 286 3.66 -24.19 -17.44
N ILE A 287 3.69 -22.84 -17.50
CA ILE A 287 3.89 -22.01 -16.32
C ILE A 287 2.52 -21.74 -15.68
N ALA A 288 2.42 -22.05 -14.39
CA ALA A 288 1.19 -21.98 -13.62
C ALA A 288 1.42 -21.31 -12.26
N THR A 289 0.33 -20.90 -11.62
CA THR A 289 0.34 -20.36 -10.26
C THR A 289 -0.36 -21.27 -9.28
N ALA A 290 0.01 -21.14 -8.01
CA ALA A 290 -0.70 -21.70 -6.88
C ALA A 290 -0.69 -20.72 -5.70
N THR A 291 -1.77 -20.67 -4.93
CA THR A 291 -1.84 -19.89 -3.70
C THR A 291 -1.56 -20.82 -2.51
N PRO A 292 -0.62 -20.49 -1.62
CA PRO A 292 -0.35 -21.28 -0.43
C PRO A 292 -1.59 -21.36 0.48
N SER A 293 -1.93 -22.54 0.94
CA SER A 293 -3.13 -22.80 1.78
C SER A 293 -3.07 -22.15 3.17
N GLY A 294 -1.86 -21.86 3.66
CA GLY A 294 -1.63 -21.20 4.95
C GLY A 294 -1.62 -19.66 4.87
N GLY A 295 -2.04 -19.08 3.74
CA GLY A 295 -1.92 -17.65 3.48
C GLY A 295 -0.64 -17.27 2.73
N THR A 296 -0.60 -16.03 2.27
CA THR A 296 0.53 -15.50 1.51
C THR A 296 0.79 -14.06 1.90
N THR A 297 1.91 -13.51 1.48
CA THR A 297 2.15 -12.08 1.47
C THR A 297 1.50 -11.45 0.24
N GLY A 298 1.35 -10.16 0.25
CA GLY A 298 0.74 -9.44 -0.86
C GLY A 298 1.01 -7.95 -0.77
N TRP A 299 0.48 -7.24 -1.72
CA TRP A 299 0.69 -5.80 -1.85
C TRP A 299 -0.64 -5.07 -2.12
N SER A 300 -0.67 -3.82 -1.75
CA SER A 300 -1.70 -2.88 -2.17
C SER A 300 -1.01 -1.56 -2.49
N ASP A 301 -1.01 -1.23 -3.77
CA ASP A 301 -0.31 -0.05 -4.24
C ASP A 301 -1.18 1.20 -4.11
N THR A 302 -0.52 2.31 -3.87
CA THR A 302 -1.16 3.58 -3.60
C THR A 302 -0.55 4.67 -4.48
N TRP A 303 -1.36 5.36 -5.25
CA TRP A 303 -0.98 6.56 -5.97
C TRP A 303 -0.77 7.69 -4.98
N MET A 304 0.45 8.16 -4.83
CA MET A 304 0.85 9.21 -3.89
C MET A 304 1.40 10.42 -4.65
N VAL A 305 1.29 11.60 -4.05
CA VAL A 305 1.79 12.86 -4.61
C VAL A 305 3.08 13.23 -3.90
N SER A 306 4.14 13.50 -4.64
CA SER A 306 5.41 13.99 -4.11
C SER A 306 5.21 15.32 -3.37
N SER A 307 5.89 15.51 -2.23
CA SER A 307 5.89 16.79 -1.52
C SER A 307 6.58 17.91 -2.31
N THR A 308 7.34 17.57 -3.35
CA THR A 308 8.03 18.47 -4.27
C THR A 308 7.40 18.51 -5.66
N ALA A 309 6.18 17.96 -5.82
CA ALA A 309 5.46 17.94 -7.09
C ALA A 309 5.32 19.36 -7.67
N LYS A 310 5.55 19.47 -8.97
CA LYS A 310 5.51 20.75 -9.71
C LYS A 310 4.15 20.97 -10.35
N ASP A 311 3.55 19.93 -10.95
CA ASP A 311 2.20 20.02 -11.52
C ASP A 311 1.16 19.26 -10.67
N LEU A 312 0.73 19.88 -9.57
CA LEU A 312 -0.32 19.33 -8.71
C LEU A 312 -1.67 19.22 -9.43
N THR A 313 -1.94 20.05 -10.43
CA THR A 313 -3.18 20.00 -11.19
C THR A 313 -3.22 18.74 -12.06
N CYS A 314 -2.15 18.41 -12.77
CA CYS A 314 -2.05 17.16 -13.53
C CYS A 314 -1.99 15.94 -12.61
N ALA A 315 -1.31 16.02 -11.46
CA ALA A 315 -1.30 14.96 -10.47
C ALA A 315 -2.73 14.60 -10.00
N TYR A 316 -3.54 15.57 -9.59
CA TYR A 316 -4.93 15.31 -9.18
C TYR A 316 -5.84 14.85 -10.31
N LYS A 317 -5.64 15.37 -11.54
CA LYS A 317 -6.34 14.85 -12.71
C LYS A 317 -6.02 13.37 -12.94
N TRP A 318 -4.75 12.97 -12.76
CA TRP A 318 -4.33 11.57 -12.84
C TRP A 318 -4.99 10.72 -11.76
N LEU A 319 -4.90 11.12 -10.49
CA LEU A 319 -5.52 10.42 -9.37
C LEU A 319 -7.03 10.22 -9.60
N ALA A 320 -7.73 11.25 -10.05
CA ALA A 320 -9.16 11.18 -10.36
C ALA A 320 -9.46 10.27 -11.56
N TYR A 321 -8.60 10.25 -12.56
CA TYR A 321 -8.76 9.45 -13.78
C TYR A 321 -8.48 7.97 -13.53
N VAL A 322 -7.33 7.64 -12.96
CA VAL A 322 -6.89 6.25 -12.77
C VAL A 322 -7.77 5.49 -11.79
N SER A 323 -8.42 6.19 -10.85
CA SER A 323 -9.35 5.61 -9.89
C SER A 323 -10.77 5.42 -10.42
N THR A 324 -11.09 5.88 -11.65
CA THR A 324 -12.41 5.63 -12.25
C THR A 324 -12.66 4.14 -12.45
N PRO A 325 -13.91 3.65 -12.38
CA PRO A 325 -14.21 2.22 -12.56
C PRO A 325 -13.64 1.62 -13.86
N THR A 326 -13.66 2.37 -14.96
CA THR A 326 -13.18 1.89 -16.25
C THR A 326 -11.67 1.74 -16.29
N VAL A 327 -10.94 2.81 -15.95
CA VAL A 327 -9.47 2.80 -16.01
C VAL A 327 -8.88 1.87 -14.96
N ASN A 328 -9.46 1.85 -13.75
CA ASN A 328 -9.02 0.94 -12.70
C ASN A 328 -9.24 -0.54 -13.09
N ALA A 329 -10.34 -0.85 -13.83
CA ALA A 329 -10.56 -2.19 -14.38
C ALA A 329 -9.54 -2.53 -15.48
N GLU A 330 -9.23 -1.58 -16.38
CA GLU A 330 -8.26 -1.79 -17.46
C GLU A 330 -6.87 -2.06 -16.92
N THR A 331 -6.40 -1.23 -15.98
CA THR A 331 -5.10 -1.39 -15.32
C THR A 331 -5.05 -2.71 -14.55
N ALA A 332 -6.07 -3.00 -13.74
CA ALA A 332 -6.12 -4.23 -12.96
C ALA A 332 -6.08 -5.48 -13.84
N GLN A 333 -6.76 -5.48 -14.99
CA GLN A 333 -6.71 -6.61 -15.93
C GLN A 333 -5.34 -6.76 -16.60
N TYR A 334 -4.68 -5.66 -16.91
CA TYR A 334 -3.36 -5.70 -17.52
C TYR A 334 -2.31 -6.27 -16.55
N VAL A 335 -2.28 -5.74 -15.34
CA VAL A 335 -1.33 -6.14 -14.30
C VAL A 335 -1.68 -7.50 -13.71
N GLY A 336 -2.96 -7.86 -13.62
CA GLY A 336 -3.40 -9.09 -12.96
C GLY A 336 -3.52 -8.89 -11.45
N GLU A 337 -4.34 -7.93 -11.03
CA GLU A 337 -4.63 -7.60 -9.64
C GLU A 337 -6.14 -7.44 -9.39
N ALA A 338 -6.56 -7.48 -8.15
CA ALA A 338 -7.91 -7.07 -7.78
C ALA A 338 -8.00 -5.54 -7.79
N PRO A 339 -8.95 -4.93 -8.55
CA PRO A 339 -9.08 -3.48 -8.61
C PRO A 339 -9.48 -2.90 -7.24
N ALA A 340 -9.03 -1.68 -6.95
CA ALA A 340 -9.42 -0.99 -5.72
C ALA A 340 -10.85 -0.42 -5.79
N ASN A 341 -11.33 -0.04 -6.97
CA ASN A 341 -12.67 0.51 -7.14
C ASN A 341 -13.71 -0.63 -7.22
N ALA A 342 -14.65 -0.67 -6.27
CA ALA A 342 -15.68 -1.71 -6.21
C ALA A 342 -16.59 -1.78 -7.45
N GLN A 343 -16.71 -0.69 -8.22
CA GLN A 343 -17.49 -0.66 -9.47
C GLN A 343 -16.67 -1.09 -10.69
N ALA A 344 -15.37 -1.29 -10.56
CA ALA A 344 -14.50 -1.72 -11.65
C ALA A 344 -14.88 -3.11 -12.18
N CYS A 345 -15.39 -4.00 -11.33
CA CYS A 345 -15.82 -5.33 -11.72
C CYS A 345 -16.94 -5.35 -12.78
N ALA A 346 -17.78 -4.32 -12.80
CA ALA A 346 -18.79 -4.15 -13.85
C ALA A 346 -18.21 -3.68 -15.21
N LYS A 347 -16.94 -3.29 -15.23
CA LYS A 347 -16.20 -2.83 -16.42
C LYS A 347 -15.15 -3.85 -16.88
N ALA A 348 -14.76 -4.77 -16.02
CA ALA A 348 -13.80 -5.83 -16.31
C ALA A 348 -14.43 -6.97 -17.15
N ALA A 349 -13.58 -7.81 -17.72
CA ALA A 349 -14.00 -9.03 -18.40
C ALA A 349 -14.77 -9.96 -17.44
N VAL A 350 -15.73 -10.68 -18.00
CA VAL A 350 -16.56 -11.63 -17.22
C VAL A 350 -15.66 -12.65 -16.50
N GLY A 351 -15.87 -12.79 -15.19
CA GLY A 351 -15.10 -13.70 -14.35
C GLY A 351 -13.77 -13.15 -13.83
N PHE A 352 -13.30 -12.00 -14.32
CA PHE A 352 -12.03 -11.42 -13.89
C PHE A 352 -11.98 -11.18 -12.37
N CYS A 353 -12.94 -10.45 -11.84
CA CYS A 353 -12.97 -10.13 -10.39
C CYS A 353 -13.09 -11.37 -9.50
N ALA A 354 -13.79 -12.41 -9.96
CA ALA A 354 -13.83 -13.67 -9.25
C ALA A 354 -12.47 -14.39 -9.25
N ALA A 355 -11.76 -14.36 -10.39
CA ALA A 355 -10.44 -14.97 -10.53
C ALA A 355 -9.37 -14.25 -9.66
N TYR A 356 -9.53 -12.96 -9.44
CA TYR A 356 -8.63 -12.14 -8.63
C TYR A 356 -9.20 -11.84 -7.23
N HIS A 357 -10.25 -12.53 -6.81
CA HIS A 357 -10.83 -12.43 -5.45
C HIS A 357 -11.26 -11.01 -5.04
N ALA A 358 -11.65 -10.13 -5.99
CA ALA A 358 -11.90 -8.71 -5.70
C ALA A 358 -12.84 -8.49 -4.51
N ASP A 359 -13.94 -9.26 -4.43
CA ASP A 359 -14.95 -9.17 -3.37
C ASP A 359 -14.77 -10.24 -2.26
N ASP A 360 -13.72 -11.05 -2.31
CA ASP A 360 -13.52 -12.19 -1.38
C ASP A 360 -12.78 -11.75 -0.13
N LYS A 361 -13.51 -11.22 0.84
CA LYS A 361 -12.95 -10.84 2.13
C LYS A 361 -12.32 -11.98 2.91
N ALA A 362 -12.73 -13.24 2.66
CA ALA A 362 -12.14 -14.39 3.33
C ALA A 362 -10.73 -14.68 2.79
N TYR A 363 -10.56 -14.54 1.47
CA TYR A 363 -9.26 -14.64 0.83
C TYR A 363 -8.28 -13.56 1.36
N TRP A 364 -8.70 -12.29 1.33
CA TRP A 364 -7.83 -11.16 1.70
C TRP A 364 -7.46 -11.13 3.19
N ARG A 365 -8.23 -11.74 4.08
CA ARG A 365 -7.82 -11.93 5.48
C ARG A 365 -6.60 -12.83 5.67
N ASN A 366 -6.26 -13.65 4.68
CA ASN A 366 -5.10 -14.53 4.68
C ASN A 366 -3.92 -13.96 3.88
N VAL A 367 -4.01 -12.70 3.45
CA VAL A 367 -2.95 -11.98 2.77
C VAL A 367 -2.33 -10.97 3.74
N HIS A 368 -1.04 -11.12 3.99
CA HIS A 368 -0.26 -10.18 4.79
C HIS A 368 0.33 -9.12 3.87
N TYR A 369 -0.24 -7.92 3.90
CA TYR A 369 0.21 -6.84 3.02
C TYR A 369 1.58 -6.32 3.40
N TRP A 370 2.40 -6.06 2.40
CA TRP A 370 3.70 -5.41 2.56
C TRP A 370 3.56 -4.13 3.36
N THR A 371 4.40 -4.02 4.38
CA THR A 371 4.45 -2.86 5.27
C THR A 371 5.90 -2.60 5.63
N THR A 372 6.29 -1.34 5.76
CA THR A 372 7.66 -0.99 6.16
C THR A 372 7.96 -1.50 7.58
N PRO A 373 8.93 -2.39 7.79
CA PRO A 373 9.38 -2.76 9.12
C PRO A 373 9.96 -1.56 9.87
N THR A 374 9.46 -1.32 11.08
CA THR A 374 9.80 -0.18 11.94
C THR A 374 10.56 -0.64 13.20
N ALA A 375 11.24 0.30 13.90
CA ALA A 375 11.95 -0.03 15.12
C ALA A 375 11.03 -0.38 16.30
N HIS A 376 9.79 0.09 16.26
CA HIS A 376 8.73 -0.30 17.20
C HIS A 376 7.69 -1.09 16.41
N CYS A 377 7.28 -2.22 16.96
CA CYS A 377 6.29 -3.07 16.29
C CYS A 377 4.98 -2.30 16.04
N LEU A 378 4.39 -2.46 14.86
CA LEU A 378 3.14 -1.79 14.48
C LEU A 378 1.88 -2.49 15.05
N ASP A 379 2.06 -3.46 15.95
CA ASP A 379 1.01 -4.30 16.55
C ASP A 379 0.52 -3.79 17.91
N ASP A 380 0.79 -2.53 18.24
CA ASP A 380 0.47 -1.87 19.54
C ASP A 380 1.02 -2.59 20.78
N SER A 381 1.93 -3.55 20.60
CA SER A 381 2.51 -4.33 21.69
C SER A 381 3.53 -3.55 22.54
N GLY A 382 4.03 -2.43 22.03
CA GLY A 382 5.12 -1.66 22.60
C GLY A 382 6.48 -2.38 22.55
N ARG A 383 6.58 -3.50 21.80
CA ARG A 383 7.83 -4.24 21.61
C ARG A 383 8.76 -3.54 20.64
N ASP A 384 10.05 -3.79 20.79
CA ASP A 384 11.04 -3.43 19.77
C ASP A 384 11.01 -4.45 18.63
N CYS A 385 10.97 -3.93 17.42
CA CYS A 385 11.08 -4.67 16.17
C CYS A 385 12.34 -4.29 15.41
N VAL A 386 12.73 -5.12 14.46
CA VAL A 386 13.91 -4.90 13.62
C VAL A 386 13.54 -3.97 12.46
N PRO A 387 14.14 -2.75 12.39
CA PRO A 387 13.78 -1.77 11.36
C PRO A 387 14.30 -2.15 9.97
N TYR A 388 13.68 -1.59 8.94
CA TYR A 388 13.96 -1.88 7.52
C TYR A 388 15.45 -1.77 7.14
N SER A 389 16.20 -0.83 7.71
CA SER A 389 17.64 -0.71 7.45
C SER A 389 18.43 -1.97 7.81
N GLN A 390 18.00 -2.70 8.85
CA GLN A 390 18.62 -3.99 9.21
C GLN A 390 18.17 -5.10 8.26
N TRP A 391 16.95 -5.04 7.70
CA TRP A 391 16.47 -5.95 6.66
C TRP A 391 17.33 -5.80 5.40
N VAL A 392 17.58 -4.57 4.94
CA VAL A 392 18.48 -4.28 3.81
C VAL A 392 19.88 -4.87 4.05
N ALA A 393 20.44 -4.62 5.24
CA ALA A 393 21.77 -5.14 5.59
C ALA A 393 21.81 -6.67 5.63
N ALA A 394 20.76 -7.33 6.13
CA ALA A 394 20.67 -8.78 6.16
C ALA A 394 20.49 -9.36 4.74
N TRP A 395 19.61 -8.77 3.93
CA TRP A 395 19.39 -9.19 2.54
C TRP A 395 20.66 -9.16 1.72
N ASN A 396 21.42 -8.06 1.81
CA ASN A 396 22.70 -7.94 1.12
C ASN A 396 23.70 -9.02 1.56
N ARG A 397 23.73 -9.41 2.83
CA ARG A 397 24.59 -10.51 3.30
C ARG A 397 24.13 -11.87 2.76
N ILE A 398 22.82 -12.13 2.71
CA ILE A 398 22.27 -13.39 2.15
C ILE A 398 22.69 -13.56 0.69
N LYS A 399 22.59 -12.50 -0.12
CA LYS A 399 22.94 -12.57 -1.54
C LYS A 399 24.44 -12.79 -1.82
N GLN A 400 25.30 -12.42 -0.89
CA GLN A 400 26.76 -12.54 -1.03
C GLN A 400 27.30 -13.92 -0.64
N GLN A 401 26.49 -14.80 -0.08
CA GLN A 401 26.85 -16.18 0.27
C GLN A 401 26.67 -17.11 -0.94
#